data_8977d689475a083e3e6ffb61ed7856bf
#
_entry.id   8977d689475a083e3e6ffb61ed7856bf
#
_cell.length_a   1.000
_cell.length_b   1.000
_cell.length_c   1.000
_cell.angle_alpha   90.00
_cell.angle_beta   90.00
_cell.angle_gamma   90.00
#
_symmetry.space_group_name_H-M   'P 1'
#
loop_
_entity.id
_entity.type
_entity.pdbx_description
1 polymer ?
#
loop_
_entity_poly.entity_id
_entity_poly.type
_entity_poly.pdbx_seq_one_letter_code
_entity_poly.pdbx_strand_id
1 'polypeptide(L)'
;MMEKKFNNPRKDDYRDEVIDIRRVTKVTKGGRTLHFSATVAVGDEKGSIGIGSGKAGEVVEAIKKARMQAVKNVHKIEIVDNRTISHEMIGVSGAARVLIKPAKAGTGIIAGGPVRTVLELAGIKDVVSKSLGSNTKINTSRATMNAL
;
A
#
# COMPACT_ATOMS: atom_id res chain seq x y z
N MET A 1 23.13 -9.22 -18.48
CA MET A 1 23.70 -8.13 -17.89
C MET A 1 22.93 -6.87 -18.09
N MET A 2 22.77 -6.45 -19.23
CA MET A 2 21.96 -5.28 -19.50
C MET A 2 20.53 -5.44 -19.04
N GLU A 3 20.09 -6.63 -19.00
CA GLU A 3 18.75 -6.98 -18.63
C GLU A 3 18.37 -6.47 -17.27
N LYS A 4 19.33 -6.34 -16.38
CA LYS A 4 19.09 -5.82 -15.04
C LYS A 4 18.55 -4.40 -15.05
N LYS A 5 18.93 -3.63 -16.06
CA LYS A 5 18.43 -2.26 -16.20
C LYS A 5 16.96 -2.24 -16.62
N PHE A 6 16.53 -3.28 -17.28
CA PHE A 6 15.20 -3.36 -17.86
C PHE A 6 14.24 -4.16 -17.00
N ASN A 7 14.73 -4.66 -15.90
CA ASN A 7 13.89 -5.37 -14.94
C ASN A 7 13.04 -4.44 -14.07
N ASN A 8 13.19 -3.14 -14.24
CA ASN A 8 12.26 -2.22 -13.63
C ASN A 8 10.91 -2.37 -14.33
N PRO A 9 9.88 -2.84 -13.65
CA PRO A 9 8.58 -3.00 -14.28
C PRO A 9 8.12 -1.66 -14.82
N ARG A 10 7.52 -1.69 -15.98
CA ARG A 10 6.94 -0.49 -16.55
C ARG A 10 5.79 -0.03 -15.65
N LYS A 11 5.48 1.25 -15.69
CA LYS A 11 4.37 1.79 -14.92
C LYS A 11 3.07 1.03 -15.16
N ASP A 12 2.92 0.48 -16.35
CA ASP A 12 1.72 -0.24 -16.76
C ASP A 12 1.67 -1.68 -16.23
N ASP A 13 2.79 -2.20 -15.74
CA ASP A 13 2.86 -3.56 -15.21
C ASP A 13 2.34 -3.66 -13.78
N TYR A 14 2.11 -2.53 -13.13
CA TYR A 14 1.60 -2.50 -11.77
C TYR A 14 0.09 -2.37 -11.77
N ARG A 15 -0.54 -3.17 -10.92
CA ARG A 15 -1.95 -2.93 -10.56
C ARG A 15 -1.98 -1.90 -9.48
N ASP A 16 -2.97 -1.03 -9.53
CA ASP A 16 -3.14 0.00 -8.53
C ASP A 16 -4.54 -0.06 -7.94
N GLU A 17 -4.63 0.23 -6.66
CA GLU A 17 -5.90 0.38 -5.98
C GLU A 17 -5.86 1.60 -5.08
N VAL A 18 -6.97 2.31 -5.05
CA VAL A 18 -7.13 3.46 -4.18
C VAL A 18 -7.49 2.96 -2.79
N ILE A 19 -6.62 3.26 -1.82
CA ILE A 19 -6.86 2.87 -0.44
C ILE A 19 -7.80 3.85 0.25
N ASP A 20 -7.57 5.14 0.03
CA ASP A 20 -8.34 6.18 0.71
C ASP A 20 -8.35 7.46 -0.12
N ILE A 21 -9.48 8.15 -0.07
CA ILE A 21 -9.60 9.49 -0.63
C ILE A 21 -10.18 10.37 0.46
N ARG A 22 -9.45 11.42 0.80
CA ARG A 22 -9.89 12.39 1.79
C ARG A 22 -10.11 13.74 1.17
N ARG A 23 -11.12 14.42 1.66
CA ARG A 23 -11.45 15.77 1.28
C ARG A 23 -10.90 16.70 2.35
N VAL A 24 -9.97 17.56 1.97
CA VAL A 24 -9.32 18.50 2.89
C VAL A 24 -9.73 19.90 2.51
N THR A 25 -10.26 20.65 3.48
CA THR A 25 -10.60 22.04 3.28
C THR A 25 -9.57 22.89 4.00
N LYS A 26 -8.94 23.79 3.27
CA LYS A 26 -8.01 24.77 3.85
C LYS A 26 -8.68 26.13 3.85
N VAL A 27 -8.78 26.74 5.02
CA VAL A 27 -9.33 28.08 5.17
C VAL A 27 -8.19 29.07 5.16
N THR A 28 -8.24 30.03 4.25
CA THR A 28 -7.25 31.10 4.14
C THR A 28 -7.98 32.44 4.23
N LYS A 29 -7.24 33.55 4.32
CA LYS A 29 -7.83 34.88 4.31
C LYS A 29 -8.66 35.18 3.07
N GLY A 30 -8.35 34.52 1.97
CA GLY A 30 -9.06 34.71 0.71
C GLY A 30 -10.23 33.76 0.50
N GLY A 31 -10.54 32.88 1.47
CA GLY A 31 -11.66 31.94 1.38
C GLY A 31 -11.24 30.51 1.65
N ARG A 32 -12.09 29.58 1.23
CA ARG A 32 -11.86 28.14 1.42
C ARG A 32 -11.30 27.54 0.16
N THR A 33 -10.21 26.79 0.30
CA THR A 33 -9.65 26.02 -0.79
C THR A 33 -9.89 24.56 -0.52
N LEU A 34 -10.54 23.87 -1.46
CA LEU A 34 -10.84 22.46 -1.35
C LEU A 34 -9.76 21.64 -2.07
N HIS A 35 -9.16 20.72 -1.34
CA HIS A 35 -8.19 19.79 -1.89
C HIS A 35 -8.60 18.36 -1.59
N PHE A 36 -8.20 17.45 -2.45
CA PHE A 36 -8.38 16.02 -2.24
C PHE A 36 -7.04 15.37 -2.00
N SER A 37 -7.00 14.47 -1.01
CA SER A 37 -5.82 13.68 -0.72
C SER A 37 -6.17 12.22 -1.03
N ALA A 38 -5.38 11.60 -1.91
CA ALA A 38 -5.58 10.20 -2.27
C ALA A 38 -4.38 9.38 -1.83
N THR A 39 -4.64 8.17 -1.34
CA THR A 39 -3.61 7.19 -1.03
C THR A 39 -3.83 5.99 -1.94
N VAL A 40 -2.80 5.63 -2.70
CA VAL A 40 -2.87 4.56 -3.69
C VAL A 40 -1.76 3.55 -3.40
N ALA A 41 -2.11 2.28 -3.49
CA ALA A 41 -1.14 1.19 -3.45
C ALA A 41 -0.96 0.63 -4.84
N VAL A 42 0.28 0.34 -5.21
CA VAL A 42 0.60 -0.31 -6.49
C VAL A 42 1.41 -1.56 -6.22
N GLY A 43 1.20 -2.59 -7.02
CA GLY A 43 1.93 -3.83 -6.87
C GLY A 43 1.80 -4.67 -8.13
N ASP A 44 2.74 -5.60 -8.31
CA ASP A 44 2.76 -6.49 -9.47
C ASP A 44 2.25 -7.90 -9.15
N GLU A 45 1.82 -8.13 -7.92
CA GLU A 45 1.40 -9.43 -7.42
C GLU A 45 2.51 -10.49 -7.45
N LYS A 46 3.75 -10.06 -7.57
CA LYS A 46 4.93 -10.92 -7.65
C LYS A 46 6.01 -10.56 -6.62
N GLY A 47 5.62 -9.87 -5.57
CA GLY A 47 6.55 -9.48 -4.53
C GLY A 47 7.00 -8.03 -4.56
N SER A 48 6.36 -7.20 -5.35
CA SER A 48 6.63 -5.76 -5.37
C SER A 48 5.40 -5.00 -4.91
N ILE A 49 5.58 -4.05 -4.01
CA ILE A 49 4.50 -3.24 -3.46
C ILE A 49 5.00 -1.83 -3.16
N GLY A 50 4.18 -0.85 -3.45
CA GLY A 50 4.48 0.54 -3.15
C GLY A 50 3.23 1.27 -2.72
N ILE A 51 3.39 2.24 -1.83
CA ILE A 51 2.29 3.10 -1.38
C ILE A 51 2.71 4.55 -1.58
N GLY A 52 1.81 5.33 -2.13
CA GLY A 52 2.02 6.75 -2.31
C GLY A 52 0.77 7.53 -2.00
N SER A 53 0.95 8.79 -1.70
CA SER A 53 -0.16 9.72 -1.49
C SER A 53 0.04 10.96 -2.33
N GLY A 54 -1.06 11.58 -2.74
CA GLY A 54 -1.02 12.79 -3.54
C GLY A 54 -2.16 13.71 -3.17
N LYS A 55 -1.93 15.01 -3.32
CA LYS A 55 -2.93 16.03 -3.08
C LYS A 55 -3.12 16.86 -4.33
N ALA A 56 -4.36 17.16 -4.65
CA ALA A 56 -4.70 18.01 -5.80
C ALA A 56 -6.08 18.62 -5.62
N GLY A 57 -6.41 19.58 -6.49
CA GLY A 57 -7.72 20.20 -6.48
C GLY A 57 -8.83 19.29 -7.01
N GLU A 58 -8.47 18.22 -7.70
CA GLU A 58 -9.41 17.25 -8.24
C GLU A 58 -9.03 15.83 -7.83
N VAL A 59 -10.03 14.96 -7.70
CA VAL A 59 -9.81 13.57 -7.28
C VAL A 59 -8.92 12.83 -8.27
N VAL A 60 -9.20 12.97 -9.57
CA VAL A 60 -8.43 12.27 -10.61
C VAL A 60 -6.95 12.65 -10.57
N GLU A 61 -6.65 13.93 -10.42
CA GLU A 61 -5.28 14.40 -10.33
C GLU A 61 -4.59 13.93 -9.05
N ALA A 62 -5.32 13.92 -7.94
CA ALA A 62 -4.80 13.42 -6.66
C ALA A 62 -4.41 11.94 -6.79
N ILE A 63 -5.24 11.15 -7.44
CA ILE A 63 -4.98 9.72 -7.68
C ILE A 63 -3.75 9.54 -8.58
N LYS A 64 -3.63 10.35 -9.64
CA LYS A 64 -2.46 10.28 -10.52
C LYS A 64 -1.17 10.58 -9.78
N LYS A 65 -1.16 11.63 -8.96
CA LYS A 65 0.01 11.99 -8.16
C LYS A 65 0.36 10.91 -7.15
N ALA A 66 -0.66 10.36 -6.50
CA ALA A 66 -0.46 9.27 -5.54
C ALA A 66 0.13 8.03 -6.22
N ARG A 67 -0.38 7.67 -7.39
CA ARG A 67 0.12 6.53 -8.16
C ARG A 67 1.58 6.73 -8.57
N MET A 68 1.93 7.91 -9.05
CA MET A 68 3.30 8.21 -9.42
C MET A 68 4.25 8.08 -8.23
N GLN A 69 3.85 8.58 -7.08
CA GLN A 69 4.63 8.46 -5.87
C GLN A 69 4.73 7.01 -5.41
N ALA A 70 3.65 6.25 -5.50
CA ALA A 70 3.64 4.84 -5.14
C ALA A 70 4.61 4.04 -6.00
N VAL A 71 4.66 4.31 -7.30
CA VAL A 71 5.59 3.64 -8.21
C VAL A 71 7.04 3.95 -7.84
N LYS A 72 7.33 5.17 -7.40
CA LYS A 72 8.67 5.53 -6.95
C LYS A 72 9.06 4.86 -5.64
N ASN A 73 8.10 4.50 -4.82
CA ASN A 73 8.31 3.90 -3.50
C ASN A 73 8.13 2.38 -3.49
N VAL A 74 8.21 1.75 -4.65
CA VAL A 74 8.05 0.30 -4.74
C VAL A 74 9.23 -0.41 -4.11
N HIS A 75 8.94 -1.37 -3.25
CA HIS A 75 9.92 -2.22 -2.60
C HIS A 75 9.62 -3.67 -2.91
N LYS A 76 10.67 -4.47 -3.03
CA LYS A 76 10.51 -5.91 -3.18
C LYS A 76 10.39 -6.54 -1.80
N ILE A 77 9.49 -7.50 -1.71
CA ILE A 77 9.31 -8.28 -0.48
C ILE A 77 9.61 -9.74 -0.77
N GLU A 78 9.95 -10.49 0.27
CA GLU A 78 10.17 -11.90 0.18
C GLU A 78 8.86 -12.66 0.34
N ILE A 79 8.51 -13.46 -0.67
CA ILE A 79 7.32 -14.31 -0.63
C ILE A 79 7.77 -15.75 -0.59
N VAL A 80 7.30 -16.50 0.41
CA VAL A 80 7.61 -17.91 0.58
C VAL A 80 6.56 -18.76 -0.15
N ASP A 81 7.01 -19.69 -0.98
CA ASP A 81 6.16 -20.60 -1.75
C ASP A 81 5.13 -19.87 -2.64
N ASN A 82 5.44 -18.65 -3.05
CA ASN A 82 4.55 -17.79 -3.83
C ASN A 82 3.19 -17.55 -3.19
N ARG A 83 3.06 -17.68 -1.86
CA ARG A 83 1.77 -17.55 -1.19
C ARG A 83 1.79 -16.87 0.18
N THR A 84 2.91 -16.89 0.89
CA THR A 84 2.94 -16.40 2.28
C THR A 84 4.27 -15.73 2.62
N ILE A 85 4.43 -15.32 3.86
CA ILE A 85 5.64 -14.70 4.38
C ILE A 85 6.44 -15.71 5.22
N SER A 86 7.72 -15.40 5.45
CA SER A 86 8.62 -16.35 6.13
C SER A 86 8.37 -16.47 7.63
N HIS A 87 7.98 -15.41 8.29
CA HIS A 87 7.77 -15.40 9.74
C HIS A 87 6.86 -14.27 10.17
N GLU A 88 6.44 -14.32 11.44
CA GLU A 88 5.61 -13.28 12.01
C GLU A 88 6.37 -11.97 12.14
N MET A 89 5.73 -10.87 11.79
CA MET A 89 6.31 -9.54 11.87
C MET A 89 5.29 -8.52 12.33
N ILE A 90 5.78 -7.46 12.99
CA ILE A 90 4.97 -6.32 13.37
C ILE A 90 5.52 -5.09 12.69
N GLY A 91 4.69 -4.42 11.90
CA GLY A 91 5.04 -3.15 11.28
C GLY A 91 4.42 -2.00 12.05
N VAL A 92 5.13 -0.90 12.10
CA VAL A 92 4.68 0.31 12.80
C VAL A 92 4.81 1.50 11.89
N SER A 93 3.80 2.35 11.87
CA SER A 93 3.83 3.64 11.21
C SER A 93 2.97 4.61 12.00
N GLY A 94 3.59 5.62 12.62
CA GLY A 94 2.88 6.52 13.52
C GLY A 94 2.25 5.75 14.67
N ALA A 95 0.95 5.90 14.88
CA ALA A 95 0.21 5.18 15.92
C ALA A 95 -0.34 3.84 15.43
N ALA A 96 -0.16 3.50 14.16
CA ALA A 96 -0.65 2.25 13.61
C ALA A 96 0.35 1.13 13.83
N ARG A 97 -0.15 -0.03 14.20
CA ARG A 97 0.61 -1.26 14.33
C ARG A 97 -0.13 -2.37 13.63
N VAL A 98 0.58 -3.13 12.82
CA VAL A 98 -0.01 -4.25 12.10
C VAL A 98 0.82 -5.49 12.34
N LEU A 99 0.16 -6.51 12.86
CA LEU A 99 0.76 -7.83 13.04
C LEU A 99 0.44 -8.67 11.82
N ILE A 100 1.46 -9.31 11.25
CA ILE A 100 1.30 -10.18 10.09
C ILE A 100 1.90 -11.55 10.44
N LYS A 101 1.12 -12.60 10.23
CA LYS A 101 1.54 -13.99 10.49
C LYS A 101 1.42 -14.83 9.23
N PRO A 102 2.38 -15.71 8.95
CA PRO A 102 2.22 -16.64 7.85
C PRO A 102 1.06 -17.61 8.14
N ALA A 103 0.43 -18.10 7.09
CA ALA A 103 -0.70 -19.00 7.20
C ALA A 103 -0.53 -20.20 6.29
N LYS A 104 -1.29 -21.26 6.57
CA LYS A 104 -1.28 -22.48 5.76
C LYS A 104 -1.93 -22.24 4.40
N ALA A 105 -1.55 -23.05 3.43
CA ALA A 105 -2.13 -23.00 2.10
C ALA A 105 -3.65 -23.15 2.17
N GLY A 106 -4.36 -22.31 1.44
CA GLY A 106 -5.80 -22.32 1.41
C GLY A 106 -6.49 -21.44 2.45
N THR A 107 -5.72 -20.84 3.38
CA THR A 107 -6.29 -19.95 4.41
C THR A 107 -6.84 -18.66 3.80
N GLY A 108 -6.19 -18.16 2.75
CA GLY A 108 -6.53 -16.89 2.17
C GLY A 108 -5.99 -15.70 2.98
N ILE A 109 -6.40 -14.50 2.60
CA ILE A 109 -5.98 -13.28 3.31
C ILE A 109 -7.03 -12.95 4.35
N ILE A 110 -6.64 -13.05 5.61
CA ILE A 110 -7.50 -12.66 6.74
C ILE A 110 -6.94 -11.35 7.28
N ALA A 111 -7.50 -10.23 6.80
CA ALA A 111 -7.02 -8.91 7.14
C ALA A 111 -8.11 -7.87 6.93
N GLY A 112 -7.97 -6.73 7.61
CA GLY A 112 -8.85 -5.58 7.40
C GLY A 112 -8.59 -4.89 6.06
N GLY A 113 -9.48 -3.97 5.66
CA GLY A 113 -9.49 -3.34 4.35
C GLY A 113 -8.16 -2.90 3.76
N PRO A 114 -7.49 -1.86 4.32
CA PRO A 114 -6.24 -1.37 3.71
C PRO A 114 -5.12 -2.41 3.73
N VAL A 115 -5.02 -3.19 4.81
CA VAL A 115 -4.00 -4.23 4.94
C VAL A 115 -4.21 -5.31 3.89
N ARG A 116 -5.46 -5.71 3.69
CA ARG A 116 -5.80 -6.71 2.69
C ARG A 116 -5.42 -6.24 1.28
N THR A 117 -5.73 -5.01 0.94
CA THR A 117 -5.38 -4.42 -0.35
C THR A 117 -3.88 -4.47 -0.60
N VAL A 118 -3.08 -4.07 0.38
CA VAL A 118 -1.62 -4.09 0.28
C VAL A 118 -1.11 -5.52 0.08
N LEU A 119 -1.62 -6.46 0.85
CA LEU A 119 -1.19 -7.86 0.76
C LEU A 119 -1.56 -8.51 -0.56
N GLU A 120 -2.76 -8.22 -1.08
CA GLU A 120 -3.18 -8.74 -2.39
C GLU A 120 -2.31 -8.21 -3.51
N LEU A 121 -2.02 -6.91 -3.50
CA LEU A 121 -1.17 -6.29 -4.53
C LEU A 121 0.28 -6.77 -4.45
N ALA A 122 0.73 -7.13 -3.27
CA ALA A 122 2.07 -7.68 -3.10
C ALA A 122 2.19 -9.12 -3.61
N GLY A 123 1.07 -9.81 -3.79
CA GLY A 123 1.06 -11.19 -4.27
C GLY A 123 1.01 -12.23 -3.16
N ILE A 124 0.76 -11.82 -1.93
CA ILE A 124 0.60 -12.74 -0.82
C ILE A 124 -0.82 -13.31 -0.85
N LYS A 125 -0.94 -14.62 -0.71
CA LYS A 125 -2.23 -15.32 -0.84
C LYS A 125 -2.75 -15.86 0.48
N ASP A 126 -1.87 -16.26 1.39
CA ASP A 126 -2.23 -16.88 2.66
C ASP A 126 -1.52 -16.16 3.79
N VAL A 127 -2.26 -15.38 4.54
CA VAL A 127 -1.69 -14.58 5.63
C VAL A 127 -2.80 -14.18 6.59
N VAL A 128 -2.46 -14.09 7.86
CA VAL A 128 -3.35 -13.58 8.90
C VAL A 128 -2.77 -12.28 9.43
N SER A 129 -3.60 -11.26 9.51
CA SER A 129 -3.16 -9.95 9.96
C SER A 129 -4.14 -9.37 10.98
N LYS A 130 -3.62 -8.55 11.87
CA LYS A 130 -4.43 -7.83 12.85
C LYS A 130 -3.88 -6.43 13.05
N SER A 131 -4.76 -5.45 13.02
CA SER A 131 -4.41 -4.08 13.35
C SER A 131 -4.48 -3.91 14.88
N LEU A 132 -3.36 -3.54 15.48
CA LEU A 132 -3.23 -3.45 16.93
C LEU A 132 -3.27 -2.01 17.47
N GLY A 133 -3.17 -1.04 16.58
CA GLY A 133 -3.13 0.37 16.97
C GLY A 133 -4.19 1.18 16.27
N SER A 134 -3.80 2.36 15.80
CA SER A 134 -4.70 3.23 15.06
C SER A 134 -5.22 2.57 13.79
N ASN A 135 -6.47 2.83 13.46
CA ASN A 135 -7.10 2.30 12.24
C ASN A 135 -7.10 3.29 11.08
N THR A 136 -6.29 4.33 11.14
CA THR A 136 -6.15 5.28 10.04
C THR A 136 -5.62 4.54 8.81
N LYS A 137 -6.35 4.61 7.71
CA LYS A 137 -6.05 3.82 6.51
C LYS A 137 -4.63 4.03 5.99
N ILE A 138 -4.18 5.26 5.91
CA ILE A 138 -2.86 5.57 5.40
C ILE A 138 -1.75 5.01 6.30
N ASN A 139 -1.88 5.18 7.60
CA ASN A 139 -0.88 4.67 8.56
C ASN A 139 -0.90 3.15 8.62
N THR A 140 -2.08 2.55 8.58
CA THR A 140 -2.22 1.09 8.59
C THR A 140 -1.58 0.48 7.35
N SER A 141 -1.76 1.10 6.19
CA SER A 141 -1.14 0.64 4.95
C SER A 141 0.38 0.73 5.02
N ARG A 142 0.91 1.84 5.52
CA ARG A 142 2.36 2.02 5.68
C ARG A 142 2.94 1.06 6.72
N ALA A 143 2.21 0.81 7.80
CA ALA A 143 2.62 -0.17 8.80
C ALA A 143 2.72 -1.57 8.19
N THR A 144 1.78 -1.93 7.32
CA THR A 144 1.83 -3.21 6.60
C THR A 144 3.07 -3.30 5.73
N MET A 145 3.41 -2.24 5.00
CA MET A 145 4.63 -2.21 4.22
C MET A 145 5.88 -2.35 5.08
N ASN A 146 5.90 -1.70 6.23
CA ASN A 146 7.05 -1.79 7.14
C ASN A 146 7.18 -3.19 7.75
N ALA A 147 6.07 -3.94 7.87
CA ALA A 147 6.10 -5.32 8.33
C ALA A 147 6.63 -6.29 7.26
N LEU A 148 6.43 -5.95 6.02
CA LEU A 148 6.91 -6.75 4.90
C LEU A 148 8.35 -6.40 4.58
#